data_ed645e45425062e4a43ec06539f19281
#
_entry.id   ed645e45425062e4a43ec06539f19281
#
_cell.length_a   1.000
_cell.length_b   1.000
_cell.length_c   1.000
_cell.angle_alpha   90.00
_cell.angle_beta   90.00
_cell.angle_gamma   90.00
#
_symmetry.space_group_name_H-M   'P 1'
#
loop_
_entity.id
_entity.type
_entity.pdbx_description
1 polymer ?
#
loop_
_entity_poly.entity_id
_entity_poly.type
_entity_poly.pdbx_seq_one_letter_code
_entity_poly.pdbx_strand_id
1 'polypeptide(L)'
;MSALAGVPRLVVALVAVLAAAACDGASAPVSAPTAGPATSSAASTAPTASAGPIYRAQDLELCKRTDLRPLAELFLTVTRTDPKPPLGQPGASCLFEMRTKDGYQANLRVEAATPGSEQEARLLYRATAQVTVMNPAGVITGVGDEAEAFTRRSEPGFKYAEYMVRARTGNLVVKVWLAVGGTSYAATETLASKALTVLKATQVAVPTV
;
A
#
# COMPACT_ATOMS: atom_id res chain seq x y z
N MET A 1 38.49 -8.33 35.22
CA MET A 1 38.40 -6.91 35.61
C MET A 1 37.29 -6.31 34.75
N SER A 2 36.16 -6.05 35.42
CA SER A 2 34.90 -5.60 34.79
C SER A 2 34.87 -4.09 34.69
N ALA A 3 34.39 -3.56 33.59
CA ALA A 3 33.96 -2.16 33.47
C ALA A 3 32.58 -2.10 32.79
N LEU A 4 31.58 -1.89 33.63
CA LEU A 4 30.21 -1.53 33.23
C LEU A 4 30.17 -0.04 32.88
N ALA A 5 29.83 0.32 31.65
CA ALA A 5 29.54 1.69 31.24
C ALA A 5 28.03 1.86 31.14
N GLY A 6 27.49 2.79 31.93
CA GLY A 6 26.07 3.07 32.05
C GLY A 6 25.52 3.85 30.88
N VAL A 7 24.27 3.55 30.54
CA VAL A 7 23.45 4.23 29.53
C VAL A 7 22.64 5.33 30.22
N PRO A 8 22.68 6.60 29.76
CA PRO A 8 21.81 7.66 30.28
C PRO A 8 20.37 7.51 29.79
N ARG A 9 19.42 7.50 30.72
CA ARG A 9 17.98 7.60 30.45
C ARG A 9 17.62 9.02 30.08
N LEU A 10 17.21 9.24 28.87
CA LEU A 10 16.62 10.51 28.41
C LEU A 10 15.14 10.52 28.81
N VAL A 11 14.78 11.41 29.72
CA VAL A 11 13.39 11.70 30.12
C VAL A 11 12.86 12.75 29.16
N VAL A 12 11.88 12.38 28.32
CA VAL A 12 11.15 13.33 27.47
C VAL A 12 9.92 13.80 28.22
N ALA A 13 9.89 15.09 28.56
CA ALA A 13 8.76 15.75 29.19
C ALA A 13 7.74 16.15 28.09
N LEU A 14 6.50 15.64 28.23
CA LEU A 14 5.36 15.99 27.38
C LEU A 14 4.73 17.29 27.89
N VAL A 15 4.76 18.36 27.13
CA VAL A 15 4.02 19.60 27.39
C VAL A 15 2.73 19.58 26.57
N ALA A 16 1.60 19.46 27.26
CA ALA A 16 0.26 19.60 26.66
C ALA A 16 -0.15 21.08 26.71
N VAL A 17 -0.39 21.68 25.55
CA VAL A 17 -1.00 23.01 25.42
C VAL A 17 -2.46 22.85 25.00
N LEU A 18 -3.39 23.12 25.92
CA LEU A 18 -4.83 23.26 25.65
C LEU A 18 -5.10 24.73 25.25
N ALA A 19 -5.53 24.96 24.01
CA ALA A 19 -6.10 26.22 23.57
C ALA A 19 -7.62 26.06 23.42
N ALA A 20 -8.39 26.64 24.36
CA ALA A 20 -9.83 26.81 24.26
C ALA A 20 -10.11 28.14 23.52
N ALA A 21 -10.78 28.08 22.37
CA ALA A 21 -11.34 29.26 21.68
C ALA A 21 -12.85 29.21 21.82
N ALA A 22 -13.38 30.10 22.65
CA ALA A 22 -14.80 30.40 22.70
C ALA A 22 -15.12 31.46 21.62
N CYS A 23 -16.08 31.18 20.75
CA CYS A 23 -16.70 32.17 19.86
C CYS A 23 -18.13 32.41 20.26
N ASP A 24 -18.40 33.55 20.91
CA ASP A 24 -19.72 34.14 21.05
C ASP A 24 -20.19 34.66 19.70
N GLY A 25 -21.25 34.07 19.15
CA GLY A 25 -21.89 34.52 17.92
C GLY A 25 -23.22 35.19 18.21
N ALA A 26 -23.27 36.50 18.05
CA ALA A 26 -24.47 37.32 18.17
C ALA A 26 -25.55 36.94 17.13
N SER A 27 -26.77 36.65 17.61
CA SER A 27 -27.95 36.37 16.77
C SER A 27 -28.50 37.66 16.17
N ALA A 28 -28.56 37.79 14.85
CA ALA A 28 -29.31 38.79 14.12
C ALA A 28 -30.75 38.28 13.79
N PRO A 29 -31.78 39.10 13.81
CA PRO A 29 -33.15 38.69 13.52
C PRO A 29 -33.34 38.42 12.00
N VAL A 30 -33.86 37.24 11.69
CA VAL A 30 -34.17 36.81 10.32
C VAL A 30 -35.56 37.34 9.93
N SER A 31 -35.61 38.19 8.93
CA SER A 31 -36.85 38.58 8.25
C SER A 31 -37.36 37.41 7.39
N ALA A 32 -38.66 37.10 7.54
CA ALA A 32 -39.31 36.04 6.79
C ALA A 32 -39.36 36.36 5.28
N PRO A 33 -38.96 35.42 4.39
CA PRO A 33 -39.19 35.60 2.95
C PRO A 33 -40.61 35.11 2.57
N THR A 34 -41.24 35.93 1.78
CA THR A 34 -42.54 35.72 1.08
C THR A 34 -42.48 34.46 0.21
N ALA A 35 -43.53 33.63 0.30
CA ALA A 35 -43.69 32.42 -0.51
C ALA A 35 -43.81 32.76 -2.01
N GLY A 36 -42.77 32.39 -2.79
CA GLY A 36 -42.82 32.35 -4.24
C GLY A 36 -43.30 30.97 -4.74
N PRO A 37 -43.85 30.87 -5.96
CA PRO A 37 -44.42 29.64 -6.48
C PRO A 37 -43.42 28.54 -6.61
N ALA A 38 -43.76 27.33 -6.15
CA ALA A 38 -42.99 26.12 -6.21
C ALA A 38 -42.70 25.72 -7.68
N THR A 39 -41.48 25.95 -8.12
CA THR A 39 -40.96 25.33 -9.36
C THR A 39 -40.67 23.90 -9.04
N SER A 40 -41.40 22.97 -9.64
CA SER A 40 -41.11 21.52 -9.60
C SER A 40 -39.69 21.26 -10.14
N SER A 41 -38.75 21.03 -9.22
CA SER A 41 -37.45 20.51 -9.59
C SER A 41 -37.59 19.09 -10.15
N ALA A 42 -37.41 18.93 -11.44
CA ALA A 42 -37.23 17.62 -12.07
C ALA A 42 -36.11 16.90 -11.34
N ALA A 43 -36.43 15.77 -10.71
CA ALA A 43 -35.48 14.89 -10.11
C ALA A 43 -34.51 14.42 -11.21
N SER A 44 -33.31 14.99 -11.25
CA SER A 44 -32.21 14.50 -12.10
C SER A 44 -31.84 13.12 -11.58
N THR A 45 -32.29 12.08 -12.28
CA THR A 45 -31.82 10.71 -12.06
C THR A 45 -30.34 10.67 -12.40
N ALA A 46 -29.50 10.79 -11.37
CA ALA A 46 -28.08 10.55 -11.51
C ALA A 46 -27.88 9.13 -12.10
N PRO A 47 -27.04 8.94 -13.11
CA PRO A 47 -26.77 7.63 -13.65
C PRO A 47 -26.24 6.75 -12.50
N THR A 48 -26.93 5.63 -12.25
CA THR A 48 -26.48 4.60 -11.30
C THR A 48 -25.16 4.07 -11.86
N ALA A 49 -24.03 4.48 -11.26
CA ALA A 49 -22.75 3.94 -11.61
C ALA A 49 -22.82 2.42 -11.44
N SER A 50 -22.62 1.67 -12.51
CA SER A 50 -22.58 0.21 -12.47
C SER A 50 -21.51 -0.18 -11.45
N ALA A 51 -21.90 -0.85 -10.37
CA ALA A 51 -20.96 -1.35 -9.39
C ALA A 51 -20.00 -2.32 -10.09
N GLY A 52 -18.72 -2.01 -10.07
CA GLY A 52 -17.68 -2.88 -10.61
C GLY A 52 -17.60 -4.22 -9.84
N PRO A 53 -16.77 -5.17 -10.31
CA PRO A 53 -16.60 -6.44 -9.63
C PRO A 53 -16.14 -6.25 -8.18
N ILE A 54 -16.70 -7.02 -7.26
CA ILE A 54 -16.29 -7.05 -5.85
C ILE A 54 -15.27 -8.16 -5.69
N TYR A 55 -14.07 -7.83 -5.21
CA TYR A 55 -12.97 -8.76 -4.95
C TYR A 55 -13.01 -9.26 -3.51
N ARG A 56 -12.53 -10.50 -3.29
CA ARG A 56 -12.40 -11.12 -1.97
C ARG A 56 -11.08 -11.85 -1.84
N ALA A 57 -10.21 -11.39 -0.94
CA ALA A 57 -8.84 -11.91 -0.78
C ALA A 57 -8.57 -12.57 0.59
N GLN A 58 -9.54 -12.65 1.51
CA GLN A 58 -9.31 -13.15 2.88
C GLN A 58 -8.77 -14.57 2.94
N ASP A 59 -9.26 -15.44 2.03
CA ASP A 59 -8.91 -16.87 1.99
C ASP A 59 -7.82 -17.18 0.94
N LEU A 60 -7.18 -16.13 0.40
CA LEU A 60 -6.17 -16.30 -0.63
C LEU A 60 -4.84 -16.72 -0.01
N GLU A 61 -4.42 -17.96 -0.26
CA GLU A 61 -3.13 -18.48 0.19
C GLU A 61 -1.96 -17.93 -0.68
N LEU A 62 -1.64 -16.64 -0.54
CA LEU A 62 -0.64 -15.97 -1.38
C LEU A 62 0.74 -16.65 -1.34
N CYS A 63 1.12 -17.24 -0.21
CA CYS A 63 2.38 -17.98 -0.12
C CYS A 63 2.45 -19.21 -1.04
N LYS A 64 1.30 -19.80 -1.38
CA LYS A 64 1.20 -20.94 -2.30
C LYS A 64 0.89 -20.51 -3.73
N ARG A 65 0.17 -19.38 -3.90
CA ARG A 65 -0.37 -18.95 -5.20
C ARG A 65 0.48 -17.91 -5.91
N THR A 66 1.42 -17.25 -5.22
CA THR A 66 2.30 -16.29 -5.87
C THR A 66 3.21 -16.98 -6.88
N ASP A 67 3.13 -16.56 -8.13
CA ASP A 67 4.02 -17.04 -9.19
C ASP A 67 5.40 -16.39 -9.06
N LEU A 68 6.40 -17.18 -8.71
CA LEU A 68 7.79 -16.74 -8.59
C LEU A 68 8.60 -16.87 -9.89
N ARG A 69 8.05 -17.48 -10.96
CA ARG A 69 8.74 -17.64 -12.25
C ARG A 69 9.27 -16.31 -12.83
N PRO A 70 8.57 -15.18 -12.70
CA PRO A 70 9.10 -13.90 -13.15
C PRO A 70 10.44 -13.51 -12.53
N LEU A 71 10.79 -14.09 -11.35
CA LEU A 71 12.04 -13.80 -10.64
C LEU A 71 13.19 -14.74 -11.01
N ALA A 72 12.98 -15.74 -11.89
CA ALA A 72 13.96 -16.78 -12.19
C ALA A 72 15.31 -16.20 -12.68
N GLU A 73 15.28 -15.12 -13.48
CA GLU A 73 16.49 -14.45 -13.99
C GLU A 73 17.32 -13.75 -12.91
N LEU A 74 16.75 -13.53 -11.71
CA LEU A 74 17.46 -12.97 -10.57
C LEU A 74 18.20 -14.04 -9.76
N PHE A 75 18.05 -15.32 -10.14
CA PHE A 75 18.68 -16.47 -9.45
C PHE A 75 18.47 -16.45 -7.94
N LEU A 76 17.21 -16.15 -7.51
CA LEU A 76 16.85 -16.10 -6.11
C LEU A 76 16.39 -17.47 -5.60
N THR A 77 16.90 -17.87 -4.44
CA THR A 77 16.46 -19.08 -3.73
C THR A 77 15.60 -18.68 -2.53
N VAL A 78 14.36 -19.18 -2.46
CA VAL A 78 13.48 -18.98 -1.32
C VAL A 78 14.03 -19.77 -0.13
N THR A 79 14.26 -19.09 0.99
CA THR A 79 14.74 -19.68 2.25
C THR A 79 13.63 -19.82 3.27
N ARG A 80 12.62 -18.94 3.20
CA ARG A 80 11.47 -18.93 4.10
C ARG A 80 10.27 -18.26 3.46
N THR A 81 9.07 -18.71 3.81
CA THR A 81 7.80 -18.02 3.53
C THR A 81 7.09 -17.71 4.83
N ASP A 82 6.50 -16.50 4.93
CA ASP A 82 5.80 -16.03 6.12
C ASP A 82 4.45 -15.41 5.72
N PRO A 83 3.34 -16.17 5.89
CA PRO A 83 2.01 -15.63 5.63
C PRO A 83 1.63 -14.65 6.74
N LYS A 84 1.35 -13.40 6.37
CA LYS A 84 0.87 -12.35 7.28
C LYS A 84 -0.35 -11.67 6.70
N PRO A 85 -1.43 -11.52 7.46
CA PRO A 85 -2.56 -10.71 6.99
C PRO A 85 -2.10 -9.25 6.82
N PRO A 86 -2.68 -8.49 5.89
CA PRO A 86 -2.51 -7.05 5.81
C PRO A 86 -2.98 -6.41 7.10
N LEU A 87 -2.24 -5.40 7.60
CA LEU A 87 -2.59 -4.73 8.85
C LEU A 87 -3.93 -3.98 8.71
N GLY A 88 -4.89 -4.36 9.57
CA GLY A 88 -6.17 -3.65 9.73
C GLY A 88 -7.16 -3.75 8.57
N GLN A 89 -6.91 -4.65 7.60
CA GLN A 89 -7.79 -4.81 6.43
C GLN A 89 -8.03 -6.29 6.11
N PRO A 90 -9.22 -6.66 5.63
CA PRO A 90 -9.47 -7.99 5.09
C PRO A 90 -8.55 -8.25 3.90
N GLY A 91 -7.88 -9.40 3.88
CA GLY A 91 -6.97 -9.73 2.78
C GLY A 91 -5.96 -10.81 3.12
N ALA A 92 -4.99 -10.97 2.24
CA ALA A 92 -3.90 -11.92 2.38
C ALA A 92 -2.55 -11.25 2.09
N SER A 93 -1.48 -11.76 2.67
CA SER A 93 -0.12 -11.33 2.38
C SER A 93 0.86 -12.48 2.56
N CYS A 94 1.95 -12.44 1.82
CA CYS A 94 3.08 -13.36 1.99
C CYS A 94 4.40 -12.60 1.86
N LEU A 95 5.30 -12.86 2.78
CA LEU A 95 6.71 -12.49 2.68
C LEU A 95 7.52 -13.72 2.29
N PHE A 96 8.27 -13.62 1.18
CA PHE A 96 9.28 -14.58 0.76
C PHE A 96 10.65 -14.01 1.11
N GLU A 97 11.31 -14.63 2.07
CA GLU A 97 12.72 -14.38 2.34
C GLU A 97 13.54 -15.22 1.37
N MET A 98 14.51 -14.59 0.71
CA MET A 98 15.27 -15.21 -0.36
C MET A 98 16.76 -14.87 -0.24
N ARG A 99 17.58 -15.63 -0.97
CA ARG A 99 19.01 -15.37 -1.13
C ARG A 99 19.35 -15.29 -2.61
N THR A 100 20.23 -14.36 -2.96
CA THR A 100 20.87 -14.34 -4.26
C THR A 100 21.88 -15.49 -4.38
N LYS A 101 22.36 -15.80 -5.60
CA LYS A 101 23.39 -16.79 -5.83
C LYS A 101 24.66 -16.55 -4.99
N ASP A 102 25.00 -15.29 -4.73
CA ASP A 102 26.15 -14.89 -3.93
C ASP A 102 25.85 -14.78 -2.43
N GLY A 103 24.68 -15.26 -1.98
CA GLY A 103 24.29 -15.30 -0.58
C GLY A 103 23.72 -14.01 0.01
N TYR A 104 23.58 -12.94 -0.77
CA TYR A 104 22.96 -11.70 -0.30
C TYR A 104 21.47 -11.86 -0.05
N GLN A 105 20.96 -11.09 0.90
CA GLN A 105 19.53 -11.06 1.22
C GLN A 105 18.71 -10.53 0.04
N ALA A 106 17.59 -11.18 -0.23
CA ALA A 106 16.53 -10.68 -1.10
C ALA A 106 15.16 -10.97 -0.47
N ASN A 107 14.18 -10.15 -0.78
CA ASN A 107 12.83 -10.29 -0.24
C ASN A 107 11.80 -9.97 -1.33
N LEU A 108 10.70 -10.72 -1.33
CA LEU A 108 9.48 -10.37 -2.04
C LEU A 108 8.33 -10.35 -1.04
N ARG A 109 7.60 -9.26 -0.97
CA ARG A 109 6.33 -9.20 -0.24
C ARG A 109 5.19 -8.93 -1.20
N VAL A 110 4.17 -9.77 -1.15
CA VAL A 110 2.94 -9.64 -1.93
C VAL A 110 1.79 -9.46 -0.96
N GLU A 111 0.97 -8.45 -1.17
CA GLU A 111 -0.21 -8.16 -0.36
C GLU A 111 -1.41 -7.92 -1.27
N ALA A 112 -2.56 -8.49 -0.92
CA ALA A 112 -3.85 -8.23 -1.53
C ALA A 112 -4.85 -7.90 -0.41
N ALA A 113 -5.35 -6.67 -0.38
CA ALA A 113 -6.37 -6.22 0.56
C ALA A 113 -7.68 -5.94 -0.18
N THR A 114 -8.81 -6.35 0.43
CA THR A 114 -10.15 -6.17 -0.12
C THR A 114 -11.07 -5.51 0.92
N PRO A 115 -10.94 -4.19 1.13
CA PRO A 115 -11.89 -3.43 1.95
C PRO A 115 -13.33 -3.62 1.50
N GLY A 116 -14.28 -3.28 2.37
CA GLY A 116 -15.72 -3.48 2.13
C GLY A 116 -16.29 -2.68 0.96
N SER A 117 -15.60 -1.63 0.51
CA SER A 117 -16.05 -0.77 -0.58
C SER A 117 -14.88 -0.23 -1.41
N GLU A 118 -15.19 0.23 -2.63
CA GLU A 118 -14.23 0.95 -3.48
C GLU A 118 -13.73 2.23 -2.81
N GLN A 119 -14.58 2.94 -2.08
CA GLN A 119 -14.20 4.16 -1.37
C GLN A 119 -13.16 3.86 -0.27
N GLU A 120 -13.36 2.81 0.51
CA GLU A 120 -12.38 2.37 1.52
C GLU A 120 -11.07 1.92 0.87
N ALA A 121 -11.13 1.21 -0.26
CA ALA A 121 -9.94 0.82 -1.01
C ALA A 121 -9.16 2.03 -1.52
N ARG A 122 -9.85 3.08 -1.98
CA ARG A 122 -9.22 4.33 -2.40
C ARG A 122 -8.56 5.07 -1.23
N LEU A 123 -9.20 5.07 -0.06
CA LEU A 123 -8.60 5.64 1.16
C LEU A 123 -7.36 4.84 1.59
N LEU A 124 -7.44 3.51 1.62
CA LEU A 124 -6.31 2.64 1.92
C LEU A 124 -5.15 2.85 0.94
N TYR A 125 -5.45 2.90 -0.36
CA TYR A 125 -4.46 3.15 -1.40
C TYR A 125 -3.72 4.48 -1.17
N ARG A 126 -4.42 5.56 -0.85
CA ARG A 126 -3.82 6.86 -0.57
C ARG A 126 -3.03 6.88 0.73
N ALA A 127 -3.57 6.30 1.81
CA ALA A 127 -2.91 6.27 3.12
C ALA A 127 -1.56 5.53 3.07
N THR A 128 -1.47 4.43 2.31
CA THR A 128 -0.22 3.67 2.20
C THR A 128 0.89 4.41 1.44
N ALA A 129 0.58 5.43 0.59
CA ALA A 129 1.58 6.30 0.00
C ALA A 129 2.28 7.18 1.02
N GLN A 130 1.50 7.66 1.99
CA GLN A 130 1.97 8.66 2.96
C GLN A 130 2.93 8.08 4.00
N VAL A 131 2.86 6.77 4.24
CA VAL A 131 3.68 6.10 5.28
C VAL A 131 4.91 5.39 4.71
N THR A 132 5.11 5.39 3.39
CA THR A 132 6.31 4.77 2.81
C THR A 132 7.53 5.67 2.99
N VAL A 133 8.65 5.06 3.35
CA VAL A 133 9.97 5.73 3.40
C VAL A 133 10.73 5.65 2.06
N MET A 134 10.07 5.10 1.03
CA MET A 134 10.63 4.96 -0.31
C MET A 134 10.35 6.21 -1.15
N ASN A 135 11.19 6.49 -2.12
CA ASN A 135 11.04 7.62 -3.04
C ASN A 135 10.03 7.27 -4.15
N PRO A 136 9.12 8.17 -4.53
CA PRO A 136 8.25 7.98 -5.68
C PRO A 136 9.05 7.70 -6.96
N ALA A 137 8.62 6.68 -7.71
CA ALA A 137 9.21 6.30 -9.02
C ALA A 137 8.24 6.56 -10.18
N GLY A 138 7.03 7.08 -9.89
CA GLY A 138 6.07 7.51 -10.89
C GLY A 138 4.77 6.72 -10.91
N VAL A 139 3.84 7.20 -11.73
CA VAL A 139 2.54 6.58 -11.99
C VAL A 139 2.72 5.46 -13.02
N ILE A 140 2.03 4.35 -12.81
CA ILE A 140 1.99 3.20 -13.74
C ILE A 140 0.65 3.21 -14.46
N THR A 141 0.67 3.27 -15.78
CA THR A 141 -0.55 3.23 -16.60
C THR A 141 -0.92 1.81 -17.04
N GLY A 142 -2.21 1.56 -17.28
CA GLY A 142 -2.70 0.26 -17.76
C GLY A 142 -2.68 -0.85 -16.71
N VAL A 143 -2.69 -0.49 -15.42
CA VAL A 143 -2.74 -1.44 -14.30
C VAL A 143 -3.75 -0.95 -13.28
N GLY A 144 -4.96 -1.54 -13.32
CA GLY A 144 -6.07 -1.12 -12.47
C GLY A 144 -6.55 0.31 -12.73
N ASP A 145 -7.27 0.86 -11.77
CA ASP A 145 -7.81 2.24 -11.82
C ASP A 145 -6.76 3.27 -11.40
N GLU A 146 -5.91 2.89 -10.46
CA GLU A 146 -4.80 3.70 -9.93
C GLU A 146 -3.59 2.80 -9.69
N ALA A 147 -2.41 3.19 -10.16
CA ALA A 147 -1.17 2.48 -9.84
C ALA A 147 0.02 3.44 -9.78
N GLU A 148 0.94 3.16 -8.86
CA GLU A 148 2.17 3.92 -8.69
C GLU A 148 3.31 3.05 -8.15
N ALA A 149 4.51 3.53 -8.34
CA ALA A 149 5.72 2.83 -7.93
C ALA A 149 6.60 3.70 -7.04
N PHE A 150 7.45 3.02 -6.27
CA PHE A 150 8.42 3.61 -5.35
C PHE A 150 9.74 2.84 -5.44
N THR A 151 10.84 3.52 -5.20
CA THR A 151 12.17 2.92 -5.21
C THR A 151 12.99 3.40 -4.02
N ARG A 152 13.94 2.57 -3.59
CA ARG A 152 14.90 2.93 -2.56
C ARG A 152 16.22 2.20 -2.81
N ARG A 153 17.32 2.86 -2.44
CA ARG A 153 18.65 2.26 -2.37
C ARG A 153 19.21 2.47 -0.97
N SER A 154 19.83 1.45 -0.41
CA SER A 154 20.47 1.50 0.91
C SER A 154 21.70 0.61 0.96
N GLU A 155 22.53 0.78 1.98
CA GLU A 155 23.79 0.04 2.14
C GLU A 155 23.93 -0.51 3.57
N PRO A 156 23.13 -1.53 3.96
CA PRO A 156 23.28 -2.16 5.26
C PRO A 156 24.46 -3.17 5.27
N GLY A 157 25.65 -2.75 4.86
CA GLY A 157 26.82 -3.59 4.66
C GLY A 157 26.97 -4.21 3.26
N PHE A 158 25.99 -4.04 2.38
CA PHE A 158 25.98 -4.42 0.96
C PHE A 158 25.04 -3.49 0.19
N LYS A 159 25.10 -3.46 -1.14
CA LYS A 159 24.17 -2.66 -1.95
C LYS A 159 22.80 -3.33 -1.94
N TYR A 160 21.75 -2.59 -1.56
CA TYR A 160 20.39 -3.09 -1.44
C TYR A 160 19.44 -2.20 -2.24
N ALA A 161 18.88 -2.75 -3.31
CA ALA A 161 17.93 -2.05 -4.17
C ALA A 161 16.52 -2.58 -3.91
N GLU A 162 15.58 -1.65 -3.76
CA GLU A 162 14.17 -1.93 -3.45
C GLU A 162 13.28 -1.29 -4.50
N TYR A 163 12.25 -2.01 -4.90
CA TYR A 163 11.18 -1.51 -5.76
C TYR A 163 9.84 -1.97 -5.22
N MET A 164 8.91 -1.04 -5.10
CA MET A 164 7.54 -1.32 -4.70
C MET A 164 6.59 -0.80 -5.76
N VAL A 165 5.63 -1.61 -6.15
CA VAL A 165 4.49 -1.22 -6.98
C VAL A 165 3.20 -1.54 -6.25
N ARG A 166 2.23 -0.66 -6.37
CA ARG A 166 0.89 -0.86 -5.83
C ARG A 166 -0.15 -0.42 -6.83
N ALA A 167 -1.28 -1.08 -6.83
CA ALA A 167 -2.39 -0.79 -7.70
C ALA A 167 -3.72 -0.99 -6.98
N ARG A 168 -4.74 -0.24 -7.40
CA ARG A 168 -6.13 -0.39 -6.98
C ARG A 168 -7.01 -0.72 -8.18
N THR A 169 -7.94 -1.65 -8.00
CA THR A 169 -9.00 -1.98 -8.97
C THR A 169 -10.29 -2.25 -8.19
N GLY A 170 -11.30 -1.40 -8.32
CA GLY A 170 -12.51 -1.49 -7.52
C GLY A 170 -12.18 -1.45 -6.02
N ASN A 171 -12.62 -2.47 -5.28
CA ASN A 171 -12.31 -2.64 -3.85
C ASN A 171 -11.01 -3.43 -3.58
N LEU A 172 -10.22 -3.78 -4.60
CA LEU A 172 -8.95 -4.51 -4.44
C LEU A 172 -7.76 -3.54 -4.42
N VAL A 173 -6.88 -3.68 -3.44
CA VAL A 173 -5.56 -3.03 -3.39
C VAL A 173 -4.50 -4.11 -3.35
N VAL A 174 -3.65 -4.16 -4.37
CA VAL A 174 -2.48 -5.06 -4.43
C VAL A 174 -1.21 -4.27 -4.27
N LYS A 175 -0.27 -4.79 -3.47
CA LYS A 175 1.07 -4.24 -3.28
C LYS A 175 2.11 -5.34 -3.44
N VAL A 176 3.13 -5.06 -4.22
CA VAL A 176 4.30 -5.93 -4.38
C VAL A 176 5.55 -5.12 -4.09
N TRP A 177 6.32 -5.58 -3.13
CA TRP A 177 7.63 -5.05 -2.79
C TRP A 177 8.70 -6.11 -3.05
N LEU A 178 9.67 -5.77 -3.91
CA LEU A 178 10.80 -6.61 -4.26
C LEU A 178 12.09 -5.90 -3.88
N ALA A 179 12.96 -6.59 -3.16
CA ALA A 179 14.23 -6.06 -2.71
C ALA A 179 15.35 -7.07 -2.94
N VAL A 180 16.48 -6.61 -3.45
CA VAL A 180 17.61 -7.49 -3.83
C VAL A 180 18.93 -6.87 -3.38
N GLY A 181 19.69 -7.66 -2.63
CA GLY A 181 21.05 -7.34 -2.20
C GLY A 181 22.11 -7.83 -3.20
N GLY A 182 23.29 -7.19 -3.17
CA GLY A 182 24.43 -7.59 -4.00
C GLY A 182 25.67 -6.76 -3.76
N THR A 183 26.71 -7.00 -4.55
CA THR A 183 27.93 -6.17 -4.61
C THR A 183 27.67 -4.85 -5.34
N SER A 184 26.66 -4.82 -6.21
CA SER A 184 26.13 -3.64 -6.90
C SER A 184 24.62 -3.56 -6.72
N TYR A 185 24.05 -2.38 -6.96
CA TYR A 185 22.61 -2.23 -6.97
C TYR A 185 21.99 -2.96 -8.17
N ALA A 186 20.97 -3.76 -7.94
CA ALA A 186 20.14 -4.27 -9.02
C ALA A 186 19.51 -3.10 -9.81
N ALA A 187 19.43 -3.24 -11.14
CA ALA A 187 18.84 -2.22 -11.99
C ALA A 187 17.35 -2.01 -11.64
N THR A 188 16.95 -0.74 -11.50
CA THR A 188 15.58 -0.38 -11.14
C THR A 188 14.58 -0.92 -12.15
N GLU A 189 14.89 -0.87 -13.43
CA GLU A 189 14.05 -1.34 -14.53
C GLU A 189 13.82 -2.86 -14.46
N THR A 190 14.84 -3.62 -14.04
CA THR A 190 14.73 -5.07 -13.84
C THR A 190 13.77 -5.36 -12.69
N LEU A 191 13.95 -4.70 -11.52
CA LEU A 191 13.06 -4.88 -10.38
C LEU A 191 11.63 -4.44 -10.71
N ALA A 192 11.46 -3.33 -11.43
CA ALA A 192 10.18 -2.80 -11.88
C ALA A 192 9.42 -3.81 -12.75
N SER A 193 10.06 -4.35 -13.78
CA SER A 193 9.48 -5.36 -14.67
C SER A 193 9.00 -6.59 -13.89
N LYS A 194 9.85 -7.12 -13.00
CA LYS A 194 9.54 -8.32 -12.20
C LYS A 194 8.40 -8.06 -11.21
N ALA A 195 8.47 -6.97 -10.44
CA ALA A 195 7.44 -6.63 -9.47
C ALA A 195 6.07 -6.37 -10.14
N LEU A 196 6.06 -5.70 -11.30
CA LEU A 196 4.85 -5.45 -12.07
C LEU A 196 4.22 -6.74 -12.59
N THR A 197 5.04 -7.70 -13.07
CA THR A 197 4.55 -9.00 -13.53
C THR A 197 3.90 -9.78 -12.37
N VAL A 198 4.54 -9.80 -11.20
CA VAL A 198 3.98 -10.44 -9.99
C VAL A 198 2.67 -9.75 -9.58
N LEU A 199 2.62 -8.42 -9.61
CA LEU A 199 1.42 -7.66 -9.26
C LEU A 199 0.24 -8.03 -10.18
N LYS A 200 0.43 -8.02 -11.50
CA LYS A 200 -0.60 -8.38 -12.47
C LYS A 200 -1.10 -9.82 -12.26
N ALA A 201 -0.19 -10.77 -12.04
CA ALA A 201 -0.55 -12.15 -11.74
C ALA A 201 -1.35 -12.26 -10.44
N THR A 202 -0.99 -11.48 -9.42
CA THR A 202 -1.74 -11.42 -8.15
C THR A 202 -3.13 -10.86 -8.33
N GLN A 203 -3.32 -9.78 -9.11
CA GLN A 203 -4.64 -9.22 -9.39
C GLN A 203 -5.58 -10.25 -10.04
N VAL A 204 -5.07 -11.03 -11.00
CA VAL A 204 -5.83 -12.09 -11.69
C VAL A 204 -6.17 -13.24 -10.74
N ALA A 205 -5.32 -13.53 -9.74
CA ALA A 205 -5.51 -14.62 -8.80
C ALA A 205 -6.56 -14.32 -7.71
N VAL A 206 -6.92 -13.04 -7.48
CA VAL A 206 -7.94 -12.66 -6.49
C VAL A 206 -9.34 -12.90 -7.06
N PRO A 207 -10.16 -13.74 -6.42
CA PRO A 207 -11.50 -14.03 -6.90
C PRO A 207 -12.44 -12.82 -6.78
N THR A 208 -13.39 -12.74 -7.70
CA THR A 208 -14.55 -11.85 -7.65
C THR A 208 -15.78 -12.59 -7.17
N VAL A 209 -16.72 -11.88 -6.52
CA VAL A 209 -18.02 -12.36 -6.01
C VAL A 209 -19.15 -11.56 -6.61
#